data_02e0ebb97bdb8f30a527d53c7b7b3f49
#
_entry.id   02e0ebb97bdb8f30a527d53c7b7b3f49
#
_cell.length_a   1.000
_cell.length_b   1.000
_cell.length_c   1.000
_cell.angle_alpha   90.00
_cell.angle_beta   90.00
_cell.angle_gamma   90.00
#
_symmetry.space_group_name_H-M   'P 1'
#
loop_
_entity.id
_entity.type
_entity.pdbx_description
1 polymer ?
#
loop_
_entity_poly.entity_id
_entity_poly.type
_entity_poly.pdbx_seq_one_letter_code
_entity_poly.pdbx_strand_id
1 'polypeptide(L)'
;SIEEIHHTQKQDAPSGTAITLAEGILAETDYKDWALGEAKTSEIPITSKRIGDHAGTHIVDYDGPVDQIRIKHTAHSREGFAQGAVIAAEWLLDRKGVFSMQDVLNLG
;
A
#
# COMPACT_ATOMS: atom_id res chain seq x y z
N SER A 1 4.29 -5.61 -4.21
CA SER A 1 4.90 -5.20 -2.94
C SER A 1 4.28 -3.93 -2.41
N ILE A 2 4.42 -3.72 -1.13
CA ILE A 2 3.92 -2.54 -0.44
C ILE A 2 5.11 -1.86 0.26
N GLU A 3 5.18 -0.53 0.18
CA GLU A 3 6.15 0.26 0.94
C GLU A 3 5.40 1.34 1.69
N GLU A 4 5.73 1.56 2.97
CA GLU A 4 5.19 2.66 3.73
C GLU A 4 6.31 3.45 4.41
N ILE A 5 6.14 4.76 4.46
CA ILE A 5 7.12 5.69 5.01
C ILE A 5 6.41 6.61 6.01
N HIS A 6 6.91 6.65 7.24
CA HIS A 6 6.37 7.49 8.31
C HIS A 6 7.51 8.17 9.09
N HIS A 7 7.13 9.03 10.03
CA HIS A 7 8.08 9.71 10.90
C HIS A 7 8.75 8.74 11.88
N THR A 8 9.88 9.16 12.43
CA THR A 8 10.71 8.31 13.29
C THR A 8 10.06 8.00 14.63
N GLN A 9 9.04 8.76 15.05
CA GLN A 9 8.33 8.52 16.31
C GLN A 9 7.22 7.46 16.20
N LYS A 10 6.89 7.02 14.97
CA LYS A 10 5.92 5.96 14.77
C LYS A 10 6.52 4.61 15.17
N GLN A 11 5.94 3.96 16.16
CA GLN A 11 6.48 2.74 16.75
C GLN A 11 5.99 1.47 16.08
N ASP A 12 4.75 1.44 15.58
CA ASP A 12 4.21 0.28 14.90
C ASP A 12 4.78 0.14 13.48
N ALA A 13 5.09 -1.07 13.08
CA ALA A 13 5.53 -1.42 11.74
C ALA A 13 5.09 -2.85 11.40
N PRO A 14 4.43 -3.08 10.27
CA PRO A 14 4.00 -2.05 9.33
C PRO A 14 2.84 -1.22 9.89
N SER A 15 2.54 -0.08 9.26
CA SER A 15 1.43 0.77 9.66
C SER A 15 0.09 0.03 9.50
N GLY A 16 -0.93 0.46 10.26
CA GLY A 16 -2.28 -0.09 10.13
C GLY A 16 -2.83 0.01 8.71
N THR A 17 -2.56 1.12 8.03
CA THR A 17 -2.97 1.30 6.64
C THR A 17 -2.29 0.30 5.71
N ALA A 18 -1.00 0.05 5.89
CA ALA A 18 -0.29 -0.94 5.08
C ALA A 18 -0.86 -2.34 5.28
N ILE A 19 -1.20 -2.70 6.51
CA ILE A 19 -1.83 -3.98 6.81
C ILE A 19 -3.21 -4.08 6.13
N THR A 20 -4.01 -3.02 6.20
CA THR A 20 -5.32 -2.98 5.54
C THR A 20 -5.19 -3.15 4.03
N LEU A 21 -4.22 -2.49 3.41
CA LEU A 21 -3.94 -2.65 1.98
C LEU A 21 -3.54 -4.09 1.65
N ALA A 22 -2.66 -4.68 2.45
CA ALA A 22 -2.24 -6.07 2.26
C ALA A 22 -3.41 -7.04 2.38
N GLU A 23 -4.24 -6.88 3.39
CA GLU A 23 -5.42 -7.73 3.59
C GLU A 23 -6.39 -7.64 2.42
N GLY A 24 -6.58 -6.44 1.86
CA GLY A 24 -7.42 -6.25 0.68
C GLY A 24 -6.87 -6.98 -0.54
N ILE A 25 -5.57 -6.94 -0.75
CA ILE A 25 -4.91 -7.67 -1.83
C ILE A 25 -5.01 -9.18 -1.62
N LEU A 26 -4.79 -9.66 -0.39
CA LEU A 26 -4.92 -11.07 -0.05
C LEU A 26 -6.30 -11.63 -0.38
N ALA A 27 -7.35 -10.84 -0.15
CA ALA A 27 -8.73 -11.25 -0.40
C ALA A 27 -9.01 -11.51 -1.89
N GLU A 28 -8.25 -10.88 -2.79
CA GLU A 28 -8.50 -10.90 -4.23
C GLU A 28 -7.38 -11.57 -5.04
N THR A 29 -6.39 -12.17 -4.39
CA THR A 29 -5.25 -12.80 -5.06
C THR A 29 -4.94 -14.16 -4.45
N ASP A 30 -3.98 -14.87 -5.06
CA ASP A 30 -3.52 -16.18 -4.58
C ASP A 30 -2.44 -16.09 -3.51
N TYR A 31 -2.02 -14.89 -3.13
CA TYR A 31 -1.09 -14.72 -2.01
C TYR A 31 -1.70 -15.24 -0.71
N LYS A 32 -0.87 -15.81 0.15
CA LYS A 32 -1.32 -16.45 1.39
C LYS A 32 -1.24 -15.54 2.61
N ASP A 33 -0.27 -14.61 2.62
CA ASP A 33 -0.04 -13.73 3.77
C ASP A 33 0.83 -12.55 3.31
N TRP A 34 1.14 -11.67 4.23
CA TRP A 34 2.12 -10.61 4.04
C TRP A 34 3.28 -10.82 5.02
N ALA A 35 4.42 -10.21 4.73
CA ALA A 35 5.59 -10.26 5.63
C ALA A 35 6.31 -8.92 5.63
N LEU A 36 6.74 -8.48 6.80
CA LEU A 36 7.55 -7.28 6.93
C LEU A 36 9.00 -7.61 6.56
N GLY A 37 9.52 -6.90 5.56
CA GLY A 37 10.86 -7.15 5.05
C GLY A 37 10.88 -8.25 4.01
N GLU A 38 11.78 -9.24 4.21
CA GLU A 38 11.87 -10.37 3.28
C GLU A 38 10.62 -11.24 3.32
N ALA A 39 10.11 -11.58 2.15
CA ALA A 39 8.89 -12.35 2.00
C ALA A 39 9.16 -13.60 1.16
N LYS A 40 8.44 -14.68 1.49
CA LYS A 40 8.41 -15.89 0.66
C LYS A 40 7.61 -15.62 -0.61
N THR A 41 7.72 -16.53 -1.59
CA THR A 41 7.03 -16.39 -2.87
C THR A 41 5.52 -16.20 -2.72
N SER A 42 4.91 -16.83 -1.71
CA SER A 42 3.47 -16.73 -1.46
C SER A 42 3.06 -15.55 -0.56
N GLU A 43 4.01 -14.71 -0.18
CA GLU A 43 3.77 -13.60 0.72
C GLU A 43 3.97 -12.27 0.02
N ILE A 44 3.18 -11.26 0.42
CA ILE A 44 3.33 -9.88 -0.06
C ILE A 44 4.39 -9.20 0.80
N PRO A 45 5.53 -8.75 0.25
CA PRO A 45 6.52 -8.04 1.03
C PRO A 45 6.04 -6.62 1.37
N ILE A 46 6.19 -6.24 2.62
CA ILE A 46 5.94 -4.87 3.09
C ILE A 46 7.26 -4.31 3.60
N THR A 47 7.67 -3.17 3.07
CA THR A 47 8.84 -2.43 3.52
C THR A 47 8.39 -1.22 4.31
N SER A 48 8.87 -1.08 5.53
CA SER A 48 8.57 0.06 6.40
C SER A 48 9.80 0.93 6.57
N LYS A 49 9.65 2.23 6.27
CA LYS A 49 10.72 3.22 6.45
C LYS A 49 10.29 4.27 7.46
N ARG A 50 11.23 4.74 8.27
CA ARG A 50 11.01 5.77 9.28
C ARG A 50 12.01 6.90 9.04
N ILE A 51 11.50 8.04 8.57
CA ILE A 51 12.34 9.15 8.10
C ILE A 51 11.84 10.47 8.72
N GLY A 52 12.67 11.09 9.54
CA GLY A 52 12.43 12.44 10.08
C GLY A 52 11.03 12.62 10.65
N ASP A 53 10.33 13.63 10.17
CA ASP A 53 8.95 13.93 10.54
C ASP A 53 7.96 13.66 9.39
N HIS A 54 8.30 12.74 8.51
CA HIS A 54 7.49 12.38 7.35
C HIS A 54 6.04 12.04 7.73
N ALA A 55 5.08 12.72 7.12
CA ALA A 55 3.67 12.57 7.50
C ALA A 55 3.12 11.18 7.20
N GLY A 56 3.48 10.62 6.05
CA GLY A 56 3.10 9.28 5.67
C GLY A 56 2.98 9.11 4.16
N THR A 57 3.53 8.01 3.67
CA THR A 57 3.45 7.62 2.25
C THR A 57 3.16 6.13 2.18
N HIS A 58 2.28 5.74 1.28
CA HIS A 58 2.01 4.34 0.99
C HIS A 58 2.14 4.11 -0.51
N ILE A 59 2.89 3.07 -0.89
CA ILE A 59 3.12 2.71 -2.27
C ILE A 59 2.74 1.24 -2.45
N VAL A 60 1.91 0.96 -3.45
CA VAL A 60 1.57 -0.40 -3.85
C VAL A 60 2.08 -0.61 -5.27
N ASP A 61 2.92 -1.61 -5.47
CA ASP A 61 3.47 -1.97 -6.77
C ASP A 61 2.89 -3.29 -7.25
N TYR A 62 2.39 -3.28 -8.47
CA TYR A 62 1.97 -4.47 -9.21
C TYR A 62 2.94 -4.67 -10.37
N ASP A 63 3.83 -5.64 -10.25
CA ASP A 63 4.80 -5.98 -11.29
C ASP A 63 4.32 -7.17 -12.11
N GLY A 64 4.07 -6.93 -13.40
CA GLY A 64 3.76 -8.00 -14.34
C GLY A 64 4.94 -8.25 -15.29
N PRO A 65 4.87 -9.30 -16.11
CA PRO A 65 5.94 -9.59 -17.07
C PRO A 65 6.05 -8.56 -18.20
N VAL A 66 5.02 -7.75 -18.39
CA VAL A 66 4.94 -6.78 -19.50
C VAL A 66 5.04 -5.34 -19.00
N ASP A 67 4.50 -5.05 -17.80
CA ASP A 67 4.41 -3.68 -17.29
C ASP A 67 4.43 -3.66 -15.76
N GLN A 68 4.46 -2.45 -15.22
CA GLN A 68 4.37 -2.20 -13.78
C GLN A 68 3.31 -1.12 -13.54
N ILE A 69 2.47 -1.33 -12.53
CA ILE A 69 1.54 -0.33 -12.04
C ILE A 69 1.95 0.05 -10.62
N ARG A 70 2.14 1.35 -10.40
CA ARG A 70 2.48 1.87 -9.09
C ARG A 70 1.42 2.86 -8.63
N ILE A 71 0.84 2.63 -7.46
CA ILE A 71 -0.12 3.52 -6.83
C ILE A 71 0.56 4.11 -5.60
N LYS A 72 0.67 5.44 -5.56
CA LYS A 72 1.35 6.14 -4.47
C LYS A 72 0.42 7.20 -3.87
N HIS A 73 0.27 7.16 -2.56
CA HIS A 73 -0.41 8.18 -1.77
C HIS A 73 0.60 8.83 -0.84
N THR A 74 0.73 10.15 -0.90
CA THR A 74 1.61 10.92 -0.01
C THR A 74 0.78 11.98 0.70
N ALA A 75 0.77 11.93 2.03
CA ALA A 75 0.12 12.94 2.84
C ALA A 75 1.05 14.15 3.03
N HIS A 76 0.48 15.35 2.97
CA HIS A 76 1.22 16.57 3.28
C HIS A 76 1.18 16.89 4.77
N SER A 77 0.20 16.35 5.49
CA SER A 77 0.09 16.45 6.94
C SER A 77 -0.57 15.18 7.48
N ARG A 78 -0.42 14.92 8.79
CA ARG A 78 -1.01 13.74 9.41
C ARG A 78 -2.53 13.72 9.34
N GLU A 79 -3.18 14.89 9.44
CA GLU A 79 -4.63 15.00 9.39
C GLU A 79 -5.17 14.60 8.02
N GLY A 80 -4.58 15.16 6.94
CA GLY A 80 -4.96 14.82 5.58
C GLY A 80 -4.66 13.37 5.22
N PHE A 81 -3.60 12.80 5.81
CA PHE A 81 -3.21 11.43 5.55
C PHE A 81 -4.30 10.44 5.96
N ALA A 82 -4.84 10.55 7.16
CA ALA A 82 -5.82 9.59 7.66
C ALA A 82 -7.01 9.47 6.71
N GLN A 83 -7.54 10.59 6.24
CA GLN A 83 -8.68 10.61 5.34
C GLN A 83 -8.33 10.08 3.94
N GLY A 84 -7.22 10.54 3.38
CA GLY A 84 -6.79 10.14 2.04
C GLY A 84 -6.43 8.66 1.96
N ALA A 85 -5.79 8.12 2.99
CA ALA A 85 -5.43 6.70 3.05
C ALA A 85 -6.66 5.80 3.11
N VAL A 86 -7.70 6.20 3.86
CA VAL A 86 -8.95 5.43 3.93
C VAL A 86 -9.62 5.40 2.56
N ILE A 87 -9.69 6.53 1.87
CA ILE A 87 -10.28 6.60 0.53
C ILE A 87 -9.52 5.71 -0.45
N ALA A 88 -8.19 5.76 -0.43
CA ALA A 88 -7.35 4.93 -1.30
C ALA A 88 -7.54 3.45 -1.02
N ALA A 89 -7.59 3.05 0.26
CA ALA A 89 -7.81 1.67 0.66
C ALA A 89 -9.18 1.17 0.20
N GLU A 90 -10.22 1.97 0.38
CA GLU A 90 -11.57 1.63 -0.08
C GLU A 90 -11.61 1.42 -1.58
N TRP A 91 -10.96 2.31 -2.34
CA TRP A 91 -10.91 2.18 -3.79
C TRP A 91 -10.24 0.86 -4.22
N LEU A 92 -9.10 0.51 -3.58
CA LEU A 92 -8.40 -0.74 -3.87
C LEU A 92 -9.24 -1.97 -3.53
N LEU A 93 -9.97 -1.93 -2.42
CA LEU A 93 -10.83 -3.05 -2.01
C LEU A 93 -12.02 -3.24 -2.95
N ASP A 94 -12.55 -2.16 -3.50
CA ASP A 94 -13.68 -2.21 -4.43
C ASP A 94 -13.29 -2.69 -5.83
N ARG A 95 -12.00 -2.67 -6.16
CA ARG A 95 -11.47 -3.07 -7.46
C ARG A 95 -10.93 -4.49 -7.42
N LYS A 96 -11.75 -5.46 -7.61
CA LYS A 96 -11.46 -6.91 -7.46
C LYS A 96 -10.25 -7.41 -8.24
N GLY A 97 -9.04 -7.09 -7.78
CA GLY A 97 -7.79 -7.70 -8.24
C GLY A 97 -7.37 -7.44 -9.68
N VAL A 98 -8.19 -6.80 -10.48
CA VAL A 98 -7.84 -6.46 -11.87
C VAL A 98 -7.62 -4.96 -11.97
N PHE A 99 -6.35 -4.55 -11.88
CA PHE A 99 -5.97 -3.16 -12.01
C PHE A 99 -5.33 -2.94 -13.37
N SER A 100 -5.91 -2.05 -14.17
CA SER A 100 -5.28 -1.56 -15.39
C SER A 100 -4.89 -0.11 -15.19
N MET A 101 -4.06 0.41 -16.07
CA MET A 101 -3.71 1.83 -16.05
C MET A 101 -4.98 2.69 -16.22
N GLN A 102 -5.94 2.20 -17.00
CA GLN A 102 -7.21 2.90 -17.19
C GLN A 102 -8.01 2.99 -15.89
N ASP A 103 -8.05 1.91 -15.11
CA ASP A 103 -8.73 1.91 -13.81
C ASP A 103 -8.09 2.91 -12.85
N VAL A 104 -6.78 2.98 -12.84
CA VAL A 104 -6.04 3.95 -12.02
C VAL A 104 -6.34 5.38 -12.45
N LEU A 105 -6.40 5.65 -13.75
CA LEU A 105 -6.69 6.97 -14.29
C LEU A 105 -8.14 7.42 -14.00
N ASN A 106 -9.06 6.48 -13.86
CA ASN A 106 -10.46 6.77 -13.53
C ASN A 106 -10.68 7.04 -12.04
N LEU A 107 -9.66 6.94 -11.24
CA LEU A 107 -9.71 7.20 -9.80
C LEU A 107 -10.03 8.66 -9.48
N GLY A 108 -9.62 9.57 -10.33
CA GLY A 108 -9.79 11.00 -10.13
C GLY A 108 -11.22 11.51 -10.28
#